data_b0d3c6790c66f39ddc9f0c4b27ccfcde
#
_entry.id   b0d3c6790c66f39ddc9f0c4b27ccfcde
#
_cell.length_a   1.000
_cell.length_b   1.000
_cell.length_c   1.000
_cell.angle_alpha   90.00
_cell.angle_beta   90.00
_cell.angle_gamma   90.00
#
_symmetry.space_group_name_H-M   'P 1'
#
loop_
_entity.id
_entity.type
_entity.pdbx_description
1 polymer ?
#
loop_
_entity_poly.entity_id
_entity_poly.type
_entity_poly.pdbx_seq_one_letter_code
_entity_poly.pdbx_strand_id
1 'polypeptide(L)'
;RILYKCANCHEEGFMKGEGITIKCHNCGKEYELDELGQLCALRGETEFLHIPHWYAWERECVREEIINDNYLLDTDVEIGVMVDYKAIYMVGKGHLTHDKDGFVLKSYDGELNYSQPPQASYGLYADYYWYEIGDVICIGDKNCLYYCFPEKEGVVAKTRLAAEELFKLTK
;
A
#
# COMPACT_ATOMS: atom_id res chain seq x y z
N ARG A 1 -4.81 8.59 -1.54
CA ARG A 1 -3.81 7.50 -1.57
C ARG A 1 -4.07 6.42 -0.51
N ILE A 2 -4.70 6.77 0.61
CA ILE A 2 -5.07 5.79 1.66
C ILE A 2 -6.12 4.80 1.14
N LEU A 3 -7.09 5.29 0.37
CA LEU A 3 -8.08 4.44 -0.27
C LEU A 3 -7.50 3.92 -1.60
N TYR A 4 -7.30 2.60 -1.68
CA TYR A 4 -6.71 1.99 -2.86
C TYR A 4 -7.73 1.48 -3.88
N LYS A 5 -8.98 1.21 -3.43
CA LYS A 5 -10.04 0.60 -4.22
C LYS A 5 -11.27 1.48 -4.28
N CYS A 6 -11.80 1.72 -5.47
CA CYS A 6 -13.01 2.49 -5.65
C CYS A 6 -14.25 1.72 -5.16
N ALA A 7 -15.08 2.36 -4.32
CA ALA A 7 -16.31 1.74 -3.81
C ALA A 7 -17.37 1.50 -4.90
N ASN A 8 -17.36 2.31 -5.98
CA ASN A 8 -18.33 2.21 -7.07
C ASN A 8 -17.95 1.22 -8.17
N CYS A 9 -16.70 1.29 -8.69
CA CYS A 9 -16.28 0.43 -9.81
C CYS A 9 -15.36 -0.72 -9.40
N HIS A 10 -14.92 -0.77 -8.16
CA HIS A 10 -14.01 -1.75 -7.57
C HIS A 10 -12.61 -1.81 -8.18
N GLU A 11 -12.27 -0.85 -9.06
CA GLU A 11 -10.92 -0.75 -9.61
C GLU A 11 -9.93 -0.15 -8.60
N GLU A 12 -8.67 -0.56 -8.72
CA GLU A 12 -7.61 -0.25 -7.77
C GLU A 12 -6.61 0.77 -8.33
N GLY A 13 -6.04 1.62 -7.45
CA GLY A 13 -5.00 2.58 -7.82
C GLY A 13 -5.49 3.89 -8.44
N PHE A 14 -6.79 4.04 -8.67
CA PHE A 14 -7.36 5.22 -9.36
C PHE A 14 -7.97 6.27 -8.42
N MET A 15 -7.92 6.05 -7.11
CA MET A 15 -8.47 6.99 -6.13
C MET A 15 -7.47 8.11 -5.83
N LYS A 16 -7.90 9.37 -6.03
CA LYS A 16 -7.11 10.56 -5.70
C LYS A 16 -7.93 11.52 -4.85
N GLY A 17 -7.30 12.07 -3.82
CA GLY A 17 -7.87 13.12 -2.99
C GLY A 17 -7.26 14.48 -3.33
N GLU A 18 -8.10 15.51 -3.42
CA GLU A 18 -7.68 16.90 -3.60
C GLU A 18 -8.60 17.82 -2.79
N GLY A 19 -8.02 18.53 -1.82
CA GLY A 19 -8.82 19.33 -0.89
C GLY A 19 -9.82 18.46 -0.12
N ILE A 20 -11.11 18.75 -0.26
CA ILE A 20 -12.21 18.00 0.37
C ILE A 20 -12.81 16.92 -0.57
N THR A 21 -12.30 16.79 -1.78
CA THR A 21 -12.85 15.90 -2.80
C THR A 21 -12.02 14.63 -2.94
N ILE A 22 -12.69 13.50 -3.07
CA ILE A 22 -12.10 12.20 -3.42
C ILE A 22 -12.71 11.76 -4.75
N LYS A 23 -11.85 11.47 -5.74
CA LYS A 23 -12.26 11.11 -7.11
C LYS A 23 -11.62 9.81 -7.56
N CYS A 24 -12.43 8.96 -8.19
CA CYS A 24 -11.94 7.82 -8.97
C CYS A 24 -11.67 8.25 -10.41
N HIS A 25 -10.42 8.18 -10.85
CA HIS A 25 -10.03 8.55 -12.22
C HIS A 25 -10.41 7.48 -13.27
N ASN A 26 -10.81 6.28 -12.84
CA ASN A 26 -11.30 5.25 -13.75
C ASN A 26 -12.79 5.46 -14.12
N CYS A 27 -13.68 5.55 -13.13
CA CYS A 27 -15.13 5.65 -13.38
C CYS A 27 -15.70 7.07 -13.25
N GLY A 28 -14.89 8.03 -12.80
CA GLY A 28 -15.31 9.42 -12.63
C GLY A 28 -16.19 9.69 -11.40
N LYS A 29 -16.38 8.70 -10.52
CA LYS A 29 -17.14 8.88 -9.27
C LYS A 29 -16.41 9.84 -8.34
N GLU A 30 -17.15 10.81 -7.77
CA GLU A 30 -16.62 11.84 -6.89
C GLU A 30 -17.42 11.91 -5.59
N TYR A 31 -16.70 12.15 -4.50
CA TYR A 31 -17.25 12.34 -3.16
C TYR A 31 -16.65 13.60 -2.55
N GLU A 32 -17.45 14.35 -1.81
CA GLU A 32 -16.99 15.44 -0.97
C GLU A 32 -17.03 15.05 0.50
N LEU A 33 -16.02 15.48 1.25
CA LEU A 33 -15.94 15.32 2.70
C LEU A 33 -16.47 16.60 3.36
N ASP A 34 -17.48 16.49 4.20
CA ASP A 34 -18.01 17.60 4.97
C ASP A 34 -17.17 17.90 6.24
N GLU A 35 -17.53 18.97 6.95
CA GLU A 35 -16.84 19.40 8.19
C GLU A 35 -16.95 18.38 9.34
N LEU A 36 -17.92 17.46 9.29
CA LEU A 36 -18.14 16.40 10.27
C LEU A 36 -17.44 15.08 9.89
N GLY A 37 -16.75 15.05 8.76
CA GLY A 37 -16.07 13.86 8.26
C GLY A 37 -16.99 12.89 7.53
N GLN A 38 -18.16 13.32 7.07
CA GLN A 38 -19.07 12.52 6.26
C GLN A 38 -18.74 12.70 4.78
N LEU A 39 -18.81 11.60 4.05
CA LEU A 39 -18.70 11.57 2.59
C LEU A 39 -20.07 11.72 1.95
N CYS A 40 -20.15 12.54 0.92
CA CYS A 40 -21.31 12.71 0.09
C CYS A 40 -20.93 12.53 -1.38
N ALA A 41 -21.53 11.57 -2.07
CA ALA A 41 -21.32 11.41 -3.50
C ALA A 41 -21.96 12.56 -4.27
N LEU A 42 -21.22 13.19 -5.20
CA LEU A 42 -21.75 14.25 -6.04
C LEU A 42 -22.76 13.74 -7.06
N ARG A 43 -22.73 12.44 -7.38
CA ARG A 43 -23.67 11.77 -8.26
C ARG A 43 -23.88 10.32 -7.82
N GLY A 44 -25.13 9.86 -7.86
CA GLY A 44 -25.50 8.51 -7.48
C GLY A 44 -25.52 8.29 -5.97
N GLU A 45 -25.36 7.05 -5.55
CA GLU A 45 -25.38 6.66 -4.14
C GLU A 45 -24.05 6.96 -3.46
N THR A 46 -24.09 7.17 -2.14
CA THR A 46 -22.90 7.25 -1.29
C THR A 46 -22.71 5.89 -0.64
N GLU A 47 -21.77 5.10 -1.14
CA GLU A 47 -21.55 3.71 -0.72
C GLU A 47 -21.06 3.61 0.73
N PHE A 48 -20.24 4.56 1.16
CA PHE A 48 -19.75 4.68 2.52
C PHE A 48 -19.87 6.13 3.01
N LEU A 49 -20.54 6.32 4.14
CA LEU A 49 -20.69 7.65 4.76
C LEU A 49 -19.41 8.17 5.41
N HIS A 50 -18.47 7.29 5.74
CA HIS A 50 -17.22 7.65 6.43
C HIS A 50 -16.04 6.88 5.88
N ILE A 51 -14.87 7.54 5.79
CA ILE A 51 -13.60 6.94 5.36
C ILE A 51 -13.25 5.67 6.17
N PRO A 52 -13.41 5.60 7.51
CA PRO A 52 -13.12 4.37 8.25
C PRO A 52 -13.93 3.15 7.81
N HIS A 53 -15.21 3.34 7.40
CA HIS A 53 -16.02 2.24 6.89
C HIS A 53 -15.55 1.77 5.51
N TRP A 54 -15.17 2.70 4.64
CA TRP A 54 -14.58 2.38 3.36
C TRP A 54 -13.25 1.62 3.53
N TYR A 55 -12.38 2.12 4.41
CA TYR A 55 -11.11 1.47 4.73
C TYR A 55 -11.28 0.07 5.33
N ALA A 56 -12.32 -0.15 6.16
CA ALA A 56 -12.65 -1.47 6.68
C ALA A 56 -13.10 -2.43 5.56
N TRP A 57 -13.90 -1.95 4.61
CA TRP A 57 -14.29 -2.73 3.43
C TRP A 57 -13.07 -3.08 2.54
N GLU A 58 -12.16 -2.14 2.32
CA GLU A 58 -10.90 -2.41 1.60
C GLU A 58 -10.05 -3.50 2.29
N ARG A 59 -10.05 -3.51 3.62
CA ARG A 59 -9.38 -4.56 4.42
C ARG A 59 -10.01 -5.93 4.18
N GLU A 60 -11.33 -6.02 4.17
CA GLU A 60 -12.01 -7.29 3.88
C GLU A 60 -11.75 -7.74 2.45
N CYS A 61 -11.72 -6.84 1.47
CA CYS A 61 -11.37 -7.18 0.09
C CYS A 61 -9.98 -7.84 0.00
N VAL A 62 -8.96 -7.24 0.62
CA VAL A 62 -7.62 -7.82 0.58
C VAL A 62 -7.51 -9.12 1.38
N ARG A 63 -8.25 -9.23 2.49
CA ARG A 63 -8.33 -10.46 3.26
C ARG A 63 -8.93 -11.61 2.45
N GLU A 64 -10.01 -11.35 1.70
CA GLU A 64 -10.60 -12.33 0.80
C GLU A 64 -9.62 -12.75 -0.32
N GLU A 65 -8.87 -11.82 -0.88
CA GLU A 65 -7.83 -12.14 -1.86
C GLU A 65 -6.76 -13.08 -1.28
N ILE A 66 -6.32 -12.83 -0.04
CA ILE A 66 -5.35 -13.67 0.66
C ILE A 66 -5.91 -15.07 0.90
N ILE A 67 -7.14 -15.19 1.42
CA ILE A 67 -7.79 -16.46 1.71
C ILE A 67 -7.98 -17.30 0.42
N ASN A 68 -8.29 -16.64 -0.68
CA ASN A 68 -8.49 -17.29 -1.98
C ASN A 68 -7.20 -17.50 -2.80
N ASP A 69 -6.01 -17.22 -2.20
CA ASP A 69 -4.69 -17.34 -2.85
C ASP A 69 -4.55 -16.47 -4.11
N ASN A 70 -5.20 -15.31 -4.13
CA ASN A 70 -5.22 -14.34 -5.25
C ASN A 70 -4.43 -13.07 -4.97
N TYR A 71 -3.96 -12.87 -3.73
CA TYR A 71 -3.18 -11.70 -3.39
C TYR A 71 -1.74 -11.82 -3.87
N LEU A 72 -1.29 -10.84 -4.63
CA LEU A 72 0.10 -10.71 -5.06
C LEU A 72 0.44 -9.24 -5.27
N LEU A 73 1.47 -8.75 -4.60
CA LEU A 73 2.21 -7.56 -5.03
C LEU A 73 3.38 -8.03 -5.88
N ASP A 74 3.50 -7.45 -7.06
CA ASP A 74 4.60 -7.68 -8.00
C ASP A 74 4.91 -6.35 -8.69
N THR A 75 6.05 -5.73 -8.35
CA THR A 75 6.39 -4.40 -8.82
C THR A 75 7.89 -4.14 -8.81
N ASP A 76 8.33 -3.35 -9.77
CA ASP A 76 9.66 -2.76 -9.75
C ASP A 76 9.73 -1.66 -8.71
N VAL A 77 10.88 -1.50 -8.09
CA VAL A 77 11.12 -0.51 -7.04
C VAL A 77 12.48 0.16 -7.21
N GLU A 78 12.54 1.41 -6.81
CA GLU A 78 13.80 2.04 -6.46
C GLU A 78 14.11 1.74 -4.99
N ILE A 79 15.35 1.40 -4.67
CA ILE A 79 15.73 0.89 -3.34
C ILE A 79 16.62 1.90 -2.63
N GLY A 80 16.17 2.33 -1.45
CA GLY A 80 16.99 3.06 -0.48
C GLY A 80 17.35 2.16 0.70
N VAL A 81 18.55 2.27 1.22
CA VAL A 81 19.04 1.50 2.36
C VAL A 81 19.41 2.42 3.51
N MET A 82 18.91 2.12 4.69
CA MET A 82 19.30 2.79 5.93
C MET A 82 20.07 1.81 6.81
N VAL A 83 21.36 2.06 7.01
CA VAL A 83 22.24 1.17 7.77
C VAL A 83 22.57 1.73 9.15
N ASP A 84 22.78 3.04 9.26
CA ASP A 84 23.31 3.71 10.47
C ASP A 84 22.30 4.65 11.15
N TYR A 85 21.04 4.62 10.75
CA TYR A 85 19.94 5.50 11.22
C TYR A 85 20.17 7.00 10.98
N LYS A 86 21.15 7.36 10.14
CA LYS A 86 21.50 8.76 9.85
C LYS A 86 21.14 9.21 8.45
N ALA A 87 21.27 8.31 7.48
CA ALA A 87 21.05 8.61 6.07
C ALA A 87 20.47 7.42 5.32
N ILE A 88 19.74 7.71 4.27
CA ILE A 88 19.27 6.72 3.30
C ILE A 88 20.14 6.83 2.06
N TYR A 89 20.71 5.71 1.66
CA TYR A 89 21.53 5.58 0.48
C TYR A 89 20.72 4.91 -0.63
N MET A 90 20.54 5.60 -1.75
CA MET A 90 19.89 5.02 -2.91
C MET A 90 20.88 4.05 -3.58
N VAL A 91 20.51 2.78 -3.64
CA VAL A 91 21.40 1.70 -4.12
C VAL A 91 21.02 1.18 -5.51
N GLY A 92 19.93 1.67 -6.06
CA GLY A 92 19.51 1.34 -7.42
C GLY A 92 18.12 0.76 -7.50
N LYS A 93 17.83 0.07 -8.59
CA LYS A 93 16.54 -0.54 -8.87
C LYS A 93 16.51 -2.02 -8.56
N GLY A 94 15.33 -2.52 -8.28
CA GLY A 94 15.10 -3.92 -8.02
C GLY A 94 13.62 -4.29 -8.18
N HIS A 95 13.32 -5.48 -7.70
CA HIS A 95 11.99 -6.06 -7.78
C HIS A 95 11.49 -6.46 -6.40
N LEU A 96 10.28 -6.06 -6.06
CA LEU A 96 9.60 -6.36 -4.80
C LEU A 96 8.38 -7.21 -5.07
N THR A 97 8.31 -8.36 -4.41
CA THR A 97 7.10 -9.19 -4.34
C THR A 97 6.61 -9.30 -2.91
N HIS A 98 5.30 -9.44 -2.74
CA HIS A 98 4.66 -9.74 -1.46
C HIS A 98 3.45 -10.62 -1.70
N ASP A 99 3.46 -11.78 -1.10
CA ASP A 99 2.42 -12.79 -1.17
C ASP A 99 2.21 -13.47 0.21
N LYS A 100 1.59 -14.64 0.23
CA LYS A 100 1.37 -15.44 1.45
C LYS A 100 2.66 -15.85 2.19
N ASP A 101 3.77 -15.93 1.49
CA ASP A 101 5.07 -16.31 2.04
C ASP A 101 5.87 -15.09 2.55
N GLY A 102 5.34 -13.87 2.37
CA GLY A 102 5.91 -12.61 2.83
C GLY A 102 6.55 -11.78 1.73
N PHE A 103 7.50 -10.93 2.13
CA PHE A 103 8.22 -10.06 1.21
C PHE A 103 9.49 -10.72 0.65
N VAL A 104 9.75 -10.50 -0.64
CA VAL A 104 11.04 -10.78 -1.28
C VAL A 104 11.47 -9.55 -2.06
N LEU A 105 12.66 -9.03 -1.75
CA LEU A 105 13.29 -7.90 -2.42
C LEU A 105 14.59 -8.36 -3.07
N LYS A 106 14.74 -8.10 -4.36
CA LYS A 106 15.97 -8.41 -5.13
C LYS A 106 16.41 -7.20 -5.93
N SER A 107 17.68 -6.80 -5.80
CA SER A 107 18.24 -5.79 -6.68
C SER A 107 18.58 -6.36 -8.05
N TYR A 108 18.56 -5.53 -9.09
CA TYR A 108 18.86 -5.97 -10.46
C TYR A 108 20.36 -6.24 -10.71
N ASP A 109 21.24 -5.64 -9.91
CA ASP A 109 22.67 -5.95 -9.93
C ASP A 109 23.03 -7.29 -9.25
N GLY A 110 22.05 -7.88 -8.54
CA GLY A 110 22.21 -9.16 -7.85
C GLY A 110 22.93 -9.08 -6.49
N GLU A 111 23.28 -7.89 -6.04
CA GLU A 111 23.99 -7.71 -4.76
C GLU A 111 23.07 -7.79 -3.55
N LEU A 112 21.78 -7.48 -3.72
CA LEU A 112 20.78 -7.50 -2.64
C LEU A 112 19.73 -8.57 -2.90
N ASN A 113 19.55 -9.46 -1.92
CA ASN A 113 18.46 -10.43 -1.86
C ASN A 113 18.00 -10.54 -0.41
N TYR A 114 16.82 -10.00 -0.12
CA TYR A 114 16.23 -9.97 1.22
C TYR A 114 14.86 -10.59 1.20
N SER A 115 14.54 -11.40 2.21
CA SER A 115 13.21 -11.96 2.42
C SER A 115 12.74 -11.78 3.84
N GLN A 116 11.45 -11.53 4.00
CA GLN A 116 10.82 -11.31 5.29
C GLN A 116 9.51 -12.10 5.36
N PRO A 117 9.39 -13.08 6.29
CA PRO A 117 8.16 -13.85 6.44
C PRO A 117 7.02 -13.00 7.02
N PRO A 118 5.74 -13.40 6.81
CA PRO A 118 4.59 -12.63 7.28
C PRO A 118 4.57 -12.36 8.79
N GLN A 119 5.16 -13.27 9.59
CA GLN A 119 5.20 -13.17 11.04
C GLN A 119 6.29 -12.23 11.58
N ALA A 120 7.16 -11.69 10.73
CA ALA A 120 8.26 -10.84 11.15
C ALA A 120 7.79 -9.52 11.78
N SER A 121 6.68 -8.95 11.31
CA SER A 121 6.10 -7.73 11.85
C SER A 121 4.60 -7.70 11.64
N TYR A 122 3.83 -7.30 12.68
CA TYR A 122 2.40 -7.05 12.55
C TYR A 122 2.10 -5.87 11.63
N GLY A 123 2.82 -4.77 11.79
CA GLY A 123 2.62 -3.56 11.03
C GLY A 123 3.71 -3.35 9.98
N LEU A 124 3.30 -2.92 8.82
CA LEU A 124 4.21 -2.47 7.77
C LEU A 124 4.40 -0.94 7.90
N TYR A 125 5.65 -0.49 8.03
CA TYR A 125 5.94 0.93 7.86
C TYR A 125 5.76 1.28 6.39
N ALA A 126 4.82 2.17 6.12
CA ALA A 126 4.52 2.66 4.80
C ALA A 126 4.15 4.14 4.91
N ASP A 127 4.62 4.93 3.99
CA ASP A 127 4.35 6.36 3.94
C ASP A 127 3.99 6.80 2.52
N TYR A 128 3.34 7.94 2.42
CA TYR A 128 2.85 8.47 1.16
C TYR A 128 3.56 9.78 0.86
N TYR A 129 4.09 9.89 -0.35
CA TYR A 129 4.80 11.07 -0.82
C TYR A 129 6.01 11.43 0.06
N TRP A 130 6.74 10.39 0.50
CA TRP A 130 7.84 10.50 1.44
C TRP A 130 8.98 11.37 0.87
N TYR A 131 9.29 12.46 1.55
CA TYR A 131 10.28 13.47 1.12
C TYR A 131 10.18 13.86 -0.37
N GLU A 132 8.95 13.93 -0.90
CA GLU A 132 8.68 14.25 -2.32
C GLU A 132 9.25 13.23 -3.33
N ILE A 133 9.84 12.13 -2.87
CA ILE A 133 10.35 11.05 -3.73
C ILE A 133 9.18 10.20 -4.23
N GLY A 134 8.31 9.74 -3.33
CA GLY A 134 7.18 8.90 -3.68
C GLY A 134 6.59 8.16 -2.49
N ASP A 135 5.62 7.32 -2.79
CA ASP A 135 5.05 6.39 -1.81
C ASP A 135 6.08 5.32 -1.51
N VAL A 136 6.21 4.90 -0.26
CA VAL A 136 7.27 3.99 0.19
C VAL A 136 6.74 2.84 1.02
N ILE A 137 7.34 1.67 0.83
CA ILE A 137 7.19 0.47 1.66
C ILE A 137 8.53 0.21 2.32
N CYS A 138 8.55 0.13 3.65
CA CYS A 138 9.78 -0.16 4.40
C CYS A 138 9.72 -1.57 4.96
N ILE A 139 10.70 -2.38 4.59
CA ILE A 139 10.92 -3.72 5.11
C ILE A 139 12.34 -3.82 5.66
N GLY A 140 12.60 -4.79 6.50
CA GLY A 140 13.92 -4.97 7.07
C GLY A 140 13.90 -5.44 8.51
N ASP A 141 15.06 -5.41 9.12
CA ASP A 141 15.27 -5.83 10.49
C ASP A 141 16.04 -4.74 11.28
N LYS A 142 16.48 -5.10 12.50
CA LYS A 142 17.25 -4.21 13.38
C LYS A 142 18.62 -3.78 12.82
N ASN A 143 19.13 -4.46 11.81
CA ASN A 143 20.45 -4.19 11.23
C ASN A 143 20.36 -3.34 9.97
N CYS A 144 19.30 -3.51 9.18
CA CYS A 144 19.13 -2.82 7.92
C CYS A 144 17.64 -2.61 7.59
N LEU A 145 17.30 -1.40 7.17
CA LEU A 145 15.99 -1.05 6.66
C LEU A 145 16.08 -0.73 5.17
N TYR A 146 15.19 -1.35 4.40
CA TYR A 146 15.06 -1.16 2.97
C TYR A 146 13.83 -0.31 2.69
N TYR A 147 14.03 0.83 2.05
CA TYR A 147 12.99 1.76 1.60
C TYR A 147 12.71 1.45 0.14
N CYS A 148 11.58 0.82 -0.13
CA CYS A 148 11.17 0.40 -1.46
C CYS A 148 10.15 1.41 -2.01
N PHE A 149 10.51 2.12 -3.09
CA PHE A 149 9.64 3.07 -3.79
C PHE A 149 9.05 2.38 -5.02
N PRO A 150 7.79 1.91 -4.96
CA PRO A 150 7.18 1.18 -6.07
C PRO A 150 6.98 2.07 -7.30
N GLU A 151 7.30 1.56 -8.49
CA GLU A 151 6.96 2.22 -9.75
C GLU A 151 5.44 2.17 -10.03
N LYS A 152 4.77 1.14 -9.53
CA LYS A 152 3.32 0.99 -9.63
C LYS A 152 2.60 1.88 -8.62
N GLU A 153 1.82 2.85 -9.09
CA GLU A 153 1.04 3.73 -8.23
C GLU A 153 -0.05 2.99 -7.44
N GLY A 154 -0.37 3.52 -6.23
CA GLY A 154 -1.53 3.09 -5.44
C GLY A 154 -1.40 1.73 -4.74
N VAL A 155 -0.24 1.06 -4.81
CA VAL A 155 -0.07 -0.28 -4.21
C VAL A 155 0.23 -0.26 -2.71
N VAL A 156 0.77 0.85 -2.19
CA VAL A 156 1.28 0.95 -0.81
C VAL A 156 0.17 0.71 0.22
N ALA A 157 -1.01 1.31 0.02
CA ALA A 157 -2.14 1.15 0.95
C ALA A 157 -2.63 -0.30 1.00
N LYS A 158 -2.80 -0.95 -0.15
CA LYS A 158 -3.19 -2.35 -0.23
C LYS A 158 -2.15 -3.26 0.43
N THR A 159 -0.86 -3.04 0.14
CA THR A 159 0.24 -3.83 0.70
C THR A 159 0.30 -3.72 2.22
N ARG A 160 0.05 -2.53 2.77
CA ARG A 160 -0.01 -2.33 4.22
C ARG A 160 -1.13 -3.16 4.85
N LEU A 161 -2.34 -3.12 4.29
CA LEU A 161 -3.46 -3.92 4.76
C LEU A 161 -3.17 -5.43 4.62
N ALA A 162 -2.58 -5.84 3.51
CA ALA A 162 -2.21 -7.24 3.28
C ALA A 162 -1.19 -7.75 4.30
N ALA A 163 -0.16 -6.97 4.63
CA ALA A 163 0.83 -7.35 5.63
C ALA A 163 0.18 -7.59 7.01
N GLU A 164 -0.74 -6.71 7.42
CA GLU A 164 -1.49 -6.86 8.67
C GLU A 164 -2.40 -8.10 8.68
N GLU A 165 -3.10 -8.37 7.58
CA GLU A 165 -3.99 -9.55 7.47
C GLU A 165 -3.21 -10.86 7.37
N LEU A 166 -2.11 -10.91 6.62
CA LEU A 166 -1.21 -12.06 6.56
C LEU A 166 -0.65 -12.41 7.95
N PHE A 167 -0.20 -11.42 8.72
CA PHE A 167 0.26 -11.64 10.08
C PHE A 167 -0.81 -12.28 10.97
N LYS A 168 -2.07 -11.83 10.86
CA LYS A 168 -3.19 -12.39 11.63
C LYS A 168 -3.52 -13.82 11.22
N LEU A 169 -3.48 -14.12 9.93
CA LEU A 169 -3.84 -15.43 9.37
C LEU A 169 -2.75 -16.50 9.57
N THR A 170 -1.49 -16.08 9.80
CA THR A 170 -0.34 -16.98 9.97
C THR A 170 0.03 -17.22 11.44
N LYS A 171 -0.72 -16.65 12.37
CA LYS A 171 -0.65 -16.97 13.80
C LYS A 171 -1.38 -18.28 14.07
#